data_f130b0afdb4c7368e476f98fbbfb5ec6
#
_entry.id   f130b0afdb4c7368e476f98fbbfb5ec6
#
_cell.length_a   1.000
_cell.length_b   1.000
_cell.length_c   1.000
_cell.angle_alpha   90.00
_cell.angle_beta   90.00
_cell.angle_gamma   90.00
#
_symmetry.space_group_name_H-M   'P 1'
#
loop_
_entity.id
_entity.type
_entity.pdbx_description
1 polymer ?
#
loop_
_entity_poly.entity_id
_entity_poly.type
_entity_poly.pdbx_seq_one_letter_code
_entity_poly.pdbx_strand_id
1 'polypeptide(L)'
;DQKLLDVAGGTGDIAFNFLKRSGFGHATVLDLTSSMLTEGRNRAEAQQMAHQINWVVGDAMNLPFEDNVFDVYTISFGIRNVTRPQEALKEAYRVLKPGGRIMVLEFSQIPVPLGQWFYDRYSFNLIPKMGEIIANDRNSYQYLVESIRKFPDQETFLGMIKSAGFENTKYRNLTLGIALSLIHISEP
;
A
#
# COMPACT_ATOMS: atom_id res chain seq x y z
N ASP A 1 22.90 -3.02 4.98
CA ASP A 1 21.62 -3.02 5.72
C ASP A 1 20.55 -2.34 4.87
N GLN A 2 19.45 -3.06 4.54
CA GLN A 2 18.35 -2.49 3.76
C GLN A 2 17.43 -1.67 4.65
N LYS A 3 16.97 -0.53 4.12
CA LYS A 3 16.00 0.37 4.77
C LYS A 3 14.65 0.29 4.04
N LEU A 4 13.64 -0.17 4.74
CA LEU A 4 12.25 -0.18 4.27
C LEU A 4 11.53 1.09 4.71
N LEU A 5 10.74 1.68 3.80
CA LEU A 5 9.65 2.62 4.13
C LEU A 5 8.32 1.95 3.79
N ASP A 6 7.49 1.73 4.80
CA ASP A 6 6.14 1.17 4.67
C ASP A 6 5.10 2.28 4.91
N VAL A 7 4.51 2.76 3.83
CA VAL A 7 3.57 3.90 3.84
C VAL A 7 2.14 3.39 3.89
N ALA A 8 1.29 4.06 4.66
CA ALA A 8 -0.01 3.57 5.10
C ALA A 8 0.15 2.17 5.76
N GLY A 9 1.22 2.01 6.53
CA GLY A 9 1.63 0.72 7.07
C GLY A 9 0.84 0.28 8.31
N GLY A 10 -0.02 1.13 8.84
CA GLY A 10 -0.92 0.84 9.94
C GLY A 10 -0.20 0.29 11.17
N THR A 11 -0.47 -0.97 11.51
CA THR A 11 0.16 -1.65 12.66
C THR A 11 1.48 -2.34 12.33
N GLY A 12 2.01 -2.16 11.10
CA GLY A 12 3.37 -2.55 10.72
C GLY A 12 3.55 -4.01 10.27
N ASP A 13 2.52 -4.69 9.82
CA ASP A 13 2.61 -6.10 9.44
C ASP A 13 3.64 -6.36 8.34
N ILE A 14 3.78 -5.46 7.36
CA ILE A 14 4.79 -5.57 6.31
C ILE A 14 6.19 -5.37 6.89
N ALA A 15 6.37 -4.35 7.72
CA ALA A 15 7.64 -4.07 8.38
C ALA A 15 8.12 -5.26 9.23
N PHE A 16 7.23 -5.87 10.03
CA PHE A 16 7.57 -7.07 10.79
C PHE A 16 7.97 -8.24 9.90
N ASN A 17 7.23 -8.49 8.83
CA ASN A 17 7.54 -9.58 7.90
C ASN A 17 8.87 -9.33 7.16
N PHE A 18 9.13 -8.08 6.75
CA PHE A 18 10.40 -7.71 6.13
C PHE A 18 11.57 -8.00 7.04
N LEU A 19 11.55 -7.53 8.29
CA LEU A 19 12.63 -7.72 9.25
C LEU A 19 12.83 -9.20 9.61
N LYS A 20 11.75 -9.97 9.79
CA LYS A 20 11.83 -11.42 10.06
C LYS A 20 12.46 -12.21 8.91
N ARG A 21 12.19 -11.81 7.67
CA ARG A 21 12.71 -12.51 6.49
C ARG A 21 14.14 -12.11 6.12
N SER A 22 14.46 -10.83 6.27
CA SER A 22 15.81 -10.33 6.01
C SER A 22 16.80 -10.73 7.09
N GLY A 23 16.33 -10.88 8.33
CA GLY A 23 17.18 -11.12 9.51
C GLY A 23 18.00 -9.89 9.96
N PHE A 24 17.98 -8.81 9.19
CA PHE A 24 18.69 -7.55 9.45
C PHE A 24 18.00 -6.41 8.71
N GLY A 25 18.37 -5.16 9.05
CA GLY A 25 17.84 -3.96 8.42
C GLY A 25 16.99 -3.12 9.37
N HIS A 26 16.44 -2.05 8.82
CA HIS A 26 15.57 -1.13 9.53
C HIS A 26 14.30 -0.87 8.72
N ALA A 27 13.17 -0.71 9.39
CA ALA A 27 11.92 -0.32 8.79
C ALA A 27 11.46 1.03 9.37
N THR A 28 10.84 1.84 8.51
CA THR A 28 10.08 3.01 8.93
C THR A 28 8.63 2.79 8.50
N VAL A 29 7.71 2.84 9.45
CA VAL A 29 6.26 2.75 9.20
C VAL A 29 5.70 4.16 9.28
N LEU A 30 5.07 4.61 8.20
CA LEU A 30 4.40 5.91 8.14
C LEU A 30 2.90 5.69 7.92
N ASP A 31 2.09 6.36 8.73
CA ASP A 31 0.63 6.34 8.59
C ASP A 31 0.05 7.68 9.08
N LEU A 32 -1.11 8.06 8.54
CA LEU A 32 -1.87 9.24 9.02
C LEU A 32 -2.51 8.98 10.38
N THR A 33 -2.79 7.72 10.71
CA THR A 33 -3.57 7.31 11.88
C THR A 33 -2.66 6.98 13.05
N SER A 34 -2.49 7.93 13.96
CA SER A 34 -1.60 7.81 15.12
C SER A 34 -1.94 6.63 16.04
N SER A 35 -3.21 6.27 16.18
CA SER A 35 -3.64 5.11 16.98
C SER A 35 -3.14 3.78 16.42
N MET A 36 -3.10 3.64 15.09
CA MET A 36 -2.54 2.45 14.42
C MET A 36 -1.05 2.32 14.70
N LEU A 37 -0.31 3.43 14.62
CA LEU A 37 1.12 3.46 14.93
C LEU A 37 1.40 3.15 16.40
N THR A 38 0.53 3.59 17.32
CA THR A 38 0.64 3.26 18.75
C THR A 38 0.51 1.77 18.97
N GLU A 39 -0.50 1.14 18.37
CA GLU A 39 -0.66 -0.31 18.42
C GLU A 39 0.53 -1.04 17.80
N GLY A 40 1.05 -0.53 16.67
CA GLY A 40 2.26 -1.06 16.04
C GLY A 40 3.48 -1.03 16.97
N ARG A 41 3.69 0.07 17.71
CA ARG A 41 4.77 0.17 18.72
C ARG A 41 4.64 -0.88 19.82
N ASN A 42 3.44 -1.05 20.38
CA ASN A 42 3.17 -2.05 21.41
C ASN A 42 3.50 -3.46 20.89
N ARG A 43 3.13 -3.76 19.65
CA ARG A 43 3.45 -5.03 18.97
C ARG A 43 4.95 -5.20 18.74
N ALA A 44 5.67 -4.12 18.38
CA ALA A 44 7.12 -4.15 18.20
C ALA A 44 7.86 -4.43 19.51
N GLU A 45 7.43 -3.84 20.61
CA GLU A 45 7.95 -4.13 21.95
C GLU A 45 7.73 -5.59 22.34
N ALA A 46 6.51 -6.10 22.18
CA ALA A 46 6.16 -7.48 22.48
C ALA A 46 6.96 -8.51 21.65
N GLN A 47 7.37 -8.14 20.44
CA GLN A 47 8.20 -8.97 19.56
C GLN A 47 9.71 -8.68 19.66
N GLN A 48 10.15 -7.80 20.58
CA GLN A 48 11.54 -7.37 20.77
C GLN A 48 12.18 -6.74 19.51
N MET A 49 11.36 -6.11 18.66
CA MET A 49 11.77 -5.49 17.40
C MET A 49 11.73 -3.96 17.45
N ALA A 50 11.42 -3.35 18.60
CA ALA A 50 11.25 -1.90 18.75
C ALA A 50 12.47 -1.08 18.29
N HIS A 51 13.68 -1.62 18.43
CA HIS A 51 14.93 -0.96 18.02
C HIS A 51 15.15 -0.93 16.50
N GLN A 52 14.39 -1.71 15.73
CA GLN A 52 14.54 -1.84 14.27
C GLN A 52 13.43 -1.08 13.50
N ILE A 53 12.40 -0.55 14.19
CA ILE A 53 11.26 0.07 13.55
C ILE A 53 11.04 1.49 14.04
N ASN A 54 11.06 2.45 13.11
CA ASN A 54 10.64 3.83 13.35
C ASN A 54 9.16 3.99 12.97
N TRP A 55 8.42 4.78 13.76
CA TRP A 55 6.99 5.03 13.58
C TRP A 55 6.75 6.52 13.39
N VAL A 56 6.23 6.92 12.25
CA VAL A 56 6.10 8.32 11.83
C VAL A 56 4.65 8.61 11.44
N VAL A 57 4.05 9.63 12.05
CA VAL A 57 2.78 10.17 11.56
C VAL A 57 3.08 11.08 10.39
N GLY A 58 2.47 10.83 9.23
CA GLY A 58 2.76 11.62 8.03
C GLY A 58 1.84 11.31 6.86
N ASP A 59 1.89 12.20 5.86
CA ASP A 59 1.13 12.10 4.62
C ASP A 59 2.01 11.51 3.51
N ALA A 60 1.49 10.54 2.78
CA ALA A 60 2.16 9.95 1.63
C ALA A 60 2.49 10.96 0.51
N MET A 61 1.72 12.06 0.44
CA MET A 61 1.92 13.14 -0.54
C MET A 61 2.99 14.15 -0.14
N ASN A 62 3.52 14.07 1.09
CA ASN A 62 4.56 14.95 1.60
C ASN A 62 5.37 14.21 2.67
N LEU A 63 6.27 13.37 2.23
CA LEU A 63 7.06 12.50 3.10
C LEU A 63 8.14 13.29 3.85
N PRO A 64 8.21 13.21 5.20
CA PRO A 64 9.17 13.97 6.00
C PRO A 64 10.57 13.32 6.00
N PHE A 65 11.04 12.92 4.81
CA PHE A 65 12.34 12.28 4.63
C PHE A 65 13.12 12.97 3.52
N GLU A 66 14.44 12.89 3.60
CA GLU A 66 15.35 13.35 2.55
C GLU A 66 15.26 12.46 1.31
N ASP A 67 15.84 12.93 0.20
CA ASP A 67 15.93 12.19 -1.05
C ASP A 67 16.88 10.99 -0.89
N ASN A 68 16.59 9.88 -1.58
CA ASN A 68 17.49 8.73 -1.70
C ASN A 68 17.87 8.06 -0.35
N VAL A 69 16.91 7.93 0.56
CA VAL A 69 17.13 7.34 1.89
C VAL A 69 16.83 5.85 1.94
N PHE A 70 15.80 5.39 1.22
CA PHE A 70 15.26 4.04 1.35
C PHE A 70 15.65 3.12 0.19
N ASP A 71 15.83 1.85 0.51
CA ASP A 71 16.11 0.81 -0.49
C ASP A 71 14.82 0.17 -1.01
N VAL A 72 13.79 0.13 -0.16
CA VAL A 72 12.47 -0.45 -0.47
C VAL A 72 11.37 0.48 0.04
N TYR A 73 10.37 0.71 -0.80
CA TYR A 73 9.13 1.41 -0.45
C TYR A 73 7.96 0.46 -0.64
N THR A 74 7.08 0.37 0.34
CA THR A 74 5.84 -0.41 0.25
C THR A 74 4.64 0.46 0.54
N ILE A 75 3.54 0.20 -0.16
CA ILE A 75 2.22 0.73 0.18
C ILE A 75 1.17 -0.34 -0.13
N SER A 76 0.44 -0.77 0.90
CA SER A 76 -0.54 -1.85 0.77
C SER A 76 -1.91 -1.40 1.21
N PHE A 77 -2.89 -1.51 0.29
CA PHE A 77 -4.29 -1.13 0.48
C PHE A 77 -4.50 0.31 0.97
N GLY A 78 -3.52 1.18 0.71
CA GLY A 78 -3.49 2.57 1.16
C GLY A 78 -3.60 3.59 0.05
N ILE A 79 -3.02 3.32 -1.15
CA ILE A 79 -2.90 4.34 -2.19
C ILE A 79 -4.24 4.76 -2.80
N ARG A 80 -5.26 3.89 -2.78
CA ARG A 80 -6.62 4.26 -3.24
C ARG A 80 -7.27 5.34 -2.38
N ASN A 81 -6.81 5.50 -1.13
CA ASN A 81 -7.32 6.49 -0.18
C ASN A 81 -6.54 7.82 -0.25
N VAL A 82 -5.46 7.87 -1.01
CA VAL A 82 -4.67 9.08 -1.21
C VAL A 82 -5.40 10.02 -2.18
N THR A 83 -5.59 11.26 -1.79
CA THR A 83 -6.34 12.25 -2.58
C THR A 83 -5.68 12.52 -3.94
N ARG A 84 -4.35 12.54 -3.99
CA ARG A 84 -3.54 12.80 -5.19
C ARG A 84 -2.47 11.71 -5.34
N PRO A 85 -2.85 10.51 -5.84
CA PRO A 85 -1.92 9.37 -5.91
C PRO A 85 -0.64 9.66 -6.70
N GLN A 86 -0.72 10.52 -7.74
CA GLN A 86 0.45 10.89 -8.52
C GLN A 86 1.50 11.64 -7.70
N GLU A 87 1.09 12.46 -6.72
CA GLU A 87 2.03 13.14 -5.82
C GLU A 87 2.69 12.15 -4.87
N ALA A 88 1.92 11.21 -4.31
CA ALA A 88 2.48 10.16 -3.46
C ALA A 88 3.48 9.27 -4.20
N LEU A 89 3.23 8.98 -5.49
CA LEU A 89 4.17 8.22 -6.33
C LEU A 89 5.46 9.01 -6.61
N LYS A 90 5.37 10.34 -6.80
CA LYS A 90 6.55 11.20 -6.94
C LYS A 90 7.37 11.26 -5.65
N GLU A 91 6.71 11.35 -4.51
CA GLU A 91 7.38 11.29 -3.21
C GLU A 91 8.04 9.91 -2.96
N ALA A 92 7.36 8.82 -3.33
CA ALA A 92 7.95 7.49 -3.28
C ALA A 92 9.22 7.39 -4.15
N TYR A 93 9.20 7.97 -5.35
CA TYR A 93 10.38 8.02 -6.22
C TYR A 93 11.50 8.86 -5.61
N ARG A 94 11.18 10.02 -5.05
CA ARG A 94 12.15 10.95 -4.44
C ARG A 94 12.92 10.32 -3.27
N VAL A 95 12.21 9.61 -2.39
CA VAL A 95 12.84 9.06 -1.18
C VAL A 95 13.57 7.74 -1.41
N LEU A 96 13.31 7.07 -2.54
CA LEU A 96 14.00 5.84 -2.92
C LEU A 96 15.38 6.16 -3.50
N LYS A 97 16.36 5.36 -3.10
CA LYS A 97 17.69 5.38 -3.71
C LYS A 97 17.63 4.94 -5.17
N PRO A 98 18.60 5.37 -6.01
CA PRO A 98 18.84 4.71 -7.29
C PRO A 98 18.98 3.20 -7.11
N GLY A 99 18.27 2.40 -7.93
CA GLY A 99 18.18 0.96 -7.77
C GLY A 99 17.22 0.47 -6.66
N GLY A 100 16.59 1.37 -5.91
CA GLY A 100 15.57 1.05 -4.92
C GLY A 100 14.29 0.49 -5.55
N ARG A 101 13.41 -0.08 -4.74
CA ARG A 101 12.21 -0.78 -5.22
C ARG A 101 10.95 -0.23 -4.60
N ILE A 102 9.94 0.04 -5.42
CA ILE A 102 8.58 0.27 -4.95
C ILE A 102 7.75 -1.01 -5.10
N MET A 103 6.95 -1.32 -4.10
CA MET A 103 5.98 -2.41 -4.11
C MET A 103 4.62 -1.85 -3.71
N VAL A 104 3.65 -1.96 -4.60
CA VAL A 104 2.27 -1.55 -4.34
C VAL A 104 1.39 -2.78 -4.36
N LEU A 105 0.61 -2.97 -3.30
CA LEU A 105 -0.47 -3.96 -3.25
C LEU A 105 -1.79 -3.20 -3.09
N GLU A 106 -2.71 -3.39 -4.05
CA GLU A 106 -3.98 -2.68 -3.98
C GLU A 106 -5.12 -3.52 -4.59
N PHE A 107 -6.34 -3.21 -4.19
CA PHE A 107 -7.51 -3.72 -4.90
C PHE A 107 -7.62 -3.06 -6.28
N SER A 108 -8.05 -3.85 -7.26
CA SER A 108 -8.16 -3.39 -8.63
C SER A 108 -9.43 -3.90 -9.30
N GLN A 109 -9.74 -3.35 -10.45
CA GLN A 109 -10.89 -3.77 -11.24
C GLN A 109 -10.60 -5.11 -11.93
N ILE A 110 -11.60 -5.99 -11.98
CA ILE A 110 -11.47 -7.27 -12.69
C ILE A 110 -11.41 -6.97 -14.20
N PRO A 111 -10.38 -7.43 -14.92
CA PRO A 111 -10.15 -7.05 -16.32
C PRO A 111 -11.08 -7.77 -17.33
N VAL A 112 -12.08 -8.52 -16.85
CA VAL A 112 -12.99 -9.29 -17.71
C VAL A 112 -14.42 -8.71 -17.61
N PRO A 113 -15.06 -8.26 -18.72
CA PRO A 113 -16.37 -7.60 -18.68
C PRO A 113 -17.47 -8.43 -18.01
N LEU A 114 -17.50 -9.73 -18.24
CA LEU A 114 -18.47 -10.62 -17.60
C LEU A 114 -18.17 -10.82 -16.10
N GLY A 115 -16.90 -10.91 -15.75
CA GLY A 115 -16.45 -10.97 -14.36
C GLY A 115 -16.74 -9.68 -13.62
N GLN A 116 -16.58 -8.53 -14.28
CA GLN A 116 -16.93 -7.20 -13.74
C GLN A 116 -18.42 -7.13 -13.40
N TRP A 117 -19.31 -7.56 -14.29
CA TRP A 117 -20.75 -7.54 -14.05
C TRP A 117 -21.15 -8.41 -12.84
N PHE A 118 -20.61 -9.62 -12.72
CA PHE A 118 -20.85 -10.50 -11.56
C PHE A 118 -20.28 -9.89 -10.28
N TYR A 119 -19.05 -9.35 -10.32
CA TYR A 119 -18.42 -8.71 -9.20
C TYR A 119 -19.22 -7.48 -8.75
N ASP A 120 -19.67 -6.66 -9.68
CA ASP A 120 -20.47 -5.46 -9.39
C ASP A 120 -21.79 -5.83 -8.74
N ARG A 121 -22.47 -6.83 -9.28
CA ARG A 121 -23.75 -7.29 -8.74
C ARG A 121 -23.59 -7.89 -7.34
N TYR A 122 -22.50 -8.65 -7.12
CA TYR A 122 -22.18 -9.29 -5.86
C TYR A 122 -21.68 -8.28 -4.82
N SER A 123 -20.73 -7.41 -5.20
CA SER A 123 -20.09 -6.47 -4.27
C SER A 123 -21.03 -5.40 -3.75
N PHE A 124 -21.97 -4.88 -4.57
CA PHE A 124 -22.89 -3.83 -4.13
C PHE A 124 -24.02 -4.33 -3.23
N ASN A 125 -24.48 -5.53 -3.45
CA ASN A 125 -25.65 -6.03 -2.73
C ASN A 125 -25.29 -6.99 -1.60
N LEU A 126 -24.23 -7.77 -1.76
CA LEU A 126 -23.92 -8.83 -0.79
C LEU A 126 -22.82 -8.42 0.20
N ILE A 127 -21.73 -7.83 -0.26
CA ILE A 127 -20.61 -7.46 0.62
C ILE A 127 -21.03 -6.46 1.71
N PRO A 128 -21.75 -5.36 1.40
CA PRO A 128 -22.21 -4.44 2.45
C PRO A 128 -23.20 -5.10 3.43
N LYS A 129 -24.11 -5.97 2.92
CA LYS A 129 -25.02 -6.72 3.80
C LYS A 129 -24.29 -7.73 4.69
N MET A 130 -23.27 -8.38 4.17
CA MET A 130 -22.42 -9.26 4.99
C MET A 130 -21.62 -8.46 6.03
N GLY A 131 -21.12 -7.26 5.67
CA GLY A 131 -20.48 -6.34 6.59
C GLY A 131 -21.40 -5.90 7.73
N GLU A 132 -22.67 -5.60 7.41
CA GLU A 132 -23.70 -5.28 8.38
C GLU A 132 -23.99 -6.45 9.35
N ILE A 133 -24.07 -7.66 8.81
CA ILE A 133 -24.41 -8.86 9.58
C ILE A 133 -23.23 -9.35 10.43
N ILE A 134 -22.00 -9.33 9.88
CA ILE A 134 -20.82 -9.96 10.49
C ILE A 134 -20.04 -8.97 11.34
N ALA A 135 -19.89 -7.73 10.88
CA ALA A 135 -19.05 -6.71 11.51
C ALA A 135 -19.84 -5.52 12.05
N ASN A 136 -21.15 -5.46 11.85
CA ASN A 136 -22.03 -4.32 12.19
C ASN A 136 -21.52 -2.96 11.63
N ASP A 137 -20.85 -2.99 10.49
CA ASP A 137 -20.23 -1.82 9.85
C ASP A 137 -20.45 -1.77 8.34
N ARG A 138 -21.69 -1.47 7.96
CA ARG A 138 -22.08 -1.33 6.56
C ARG A 138 -21.33 -0.20 5.84
N ASN A 139 -21.04 0.88 6.54
CA ASN A 139 -20.47 2.08 5.92
C ASN A 139 -19.02 1.85 5.46
N SER A 140 -18.22 1.18 6.26
CA SER A 140 -16.83 0.83 5.90
C SER A 140 -16.78 -0.09 4.67
N TYR A 141 -17.70 -1.04 4.57
CA TYR A 141 -17.77 -1.93 3.40
C TYR A 141 -18.28 -1.21 2.14
N GLN A 142 -19.24 -0.31 2.29
CA GLN A 142 -19.67 0.52 1.17
C GLN A 142 -18.55 1.41 0.67
N TYR A 143 -17.84 2.08 1.58
CA TYR A 143 -16.65 2.88 1.26
C TYR A 143 -15.59 2.06 0.53
N LEU A 144 -15.32 0.83 0.99
CA LEU A 144 -14.36 -0.07 0.33
C LEU A 144 -14.73 -0.31 -1.12
N VAL A 145 -16.00 -0.68 -1.41
CA VAL A 145 -16.47 -0.94 -2.77
C VAL A 145 -16.38 0.32 -3.64
N GLU A 146 -16.78 1.47 -3.11
CA GLU A 146 -16.72 2.74 -3.84
C GLU A 146 -15.29 3.18 -4.12
N SER A 147 -14.37 3.03 -3.16
CA SER A 147 -12.96 3.39 -3.33
C SER A 147 -12.26 2.51 -4.37
N ILE A 148 -12.54 1.20 -4.39
CA ILE A 148 -12.03 0.28 -5.42
C ILE A 148 -12.50 0.70 -6.81
N ARG A 149 -13.76 1.11 -6.98
CA ARG A 149 -14.31 1.52 -8.28
C ARG A 149 -13.73 2.82 -8.80
N LYS A 150 -13.41 3.75 -7.89
CA LYS A 150 -12.78 5.03 -8.25
C LYS A 150 -11.29 4.88 -8.55
N PHE A 151 -10.68 3.80 -8.09
CA PHE A 151 -9.26 3.54 -8.32
C PHE A 151 -9.02 3.19 -9.80
N PRO A 152 -7.94 3.68 -10.43
CA PRO A 152 -7.63 3.41 -11.83
C PRO A 152 -7.45 1.91 -12.09
N ASP A 153 -7.72 1.50 -13.32
CA ASP A 153 -7.39 0.15 -13.78
C ASP A 153 -5.86 -0.08 -13.80
N GLN A 154 -5.47 -1.33 -14.02
CA GLN A 154 -4.07 -1.78 -13.96
C GLN A 154 -3.15 -1.01 -14.89
N GLU A 155 -3.58 -0.80 -16.14
CA GLU A 155 -2.76 -0.14 -17.16
C GLU A 155 -2.64 1.37 -16.90
N THR A 156 -3.74 2.00 -16.51
CA THR A 156 -3.76 3.41 -16.11
C THR A 156 -2.86 3.65 -14.91
N PHE A 157 -2.95 2.79 -13.88
CA PHE A 157 -2.12 2.92 -12.69
C PHE A 157 -0.64 2.64 -12.98
N LEU A 158 -0.34 1.67 -13.86
CA LEU A 158 1.02 1.43 -14.36
C LEU A 158 1.58 2.67 -15.07
N GLY A 159 0.77 3.35 -15.88
CA GLY A 159 1.11 4.61 -16.52
C GLY A 159 1.44 5.72 -15.51
N MET A 160 0.70 5.79 -14.41
CA MET A 160 0.96 6.76 -13.32
C MET A 160 2.31 6.50 -12.65
N ILE A 161 2.65 5.24 -12.39
CA ILE A 161 3.95 4.86 -11.81
C ILE A 161 5.09 5.24 -12.75
N LYS A 162 4.97 4.94 -14.05
CA LYS A 162 5.96 5.35 -15.07
C LYS A 162 6.12 6.88 -15.12
N SER A 163 5.01 7.61 -15.05
CA SER A 163 5.02 9.07 -15.06
C SER A 163 5.64 9.69 -13.80
N ALA A 164 5.77 8.93 -12.72
CA ALA A 164 6.48 9.35 -11.52
C ALA A 164 8.02 9.16 -11.62
N GLY A 165 8.51 8.53 -12.69
CA GLY A 165 9.94 8.32 -12.96
C GLY A 165 10.40 6.87 -12.83
N PHE A 166 9.50 5.95 -12.50
CA PHE A 166 9.86 4.56 -12.35
C PHE A 166 9.98 3.84 -13.72
N GLU A 167 11.03 3.07 -13.90
CA GLU A 167 11.29 2.23 -15.07
C GLU A 167 11.06 0.75 -14.72
N ASN A 168 11.09 -0.15 -15.70
CA ASN A 168 10.94 -1.62 -15.53
C ASN A 168 9.70 -2.06 -14.73
N THR A 169 8.61 -1.30 -14.86
CA THR A 169 7.36 -1.55 -14.14
C THR A 169 6.65 -2.80 -14.61
N LYS A 170 6.24 -3.67 -13.69
CA LYS A 170 5.44 -4.87 -13.95
C LYS A 170 4.32 -4.97 -12.94
N TYR A 171 3.16 -5.45 -13.37
CA TYR A 171 2.11 -5.81 -12.44
C TYR A 171 1.75 -7.30 -12.55
N ARG A 172 1.21 -7.82 -11.49
CA ARG A 172 0.65 -9.17 -11.42
C ARG A 172 -0.74 -9.10 -10.82
N ASN A 173 -1.71 -9.61 -11.56
CA ASN A 173 -3.06 -9.79 -11.05
C ASN A 173 -3.07 -10.95 -10.05
N LEU A 174 -3.58 -10.69 -8.86
CA LEU A 174 -3.81 -11.68 -7.82
C LEU A 174 -5.31 -11.96 -7.72
N THR A 175 -5.66 -13.20 -7.39
CA THR A 175 -7.07 -13.59 -7.18
C THR A 175 -7.98 -13.14 -8.34
N LEU A 176 -7.63 -13.55 -9.58
CA LEU A 176 -8.37 -13.22 -10.81
C LEU A 176 -8.49 -11.71 -11.11
N GLY A 177 -7.60 -10.88 -10.57
CA GLY A 177 -7.59 -9.43 -10.79
C GLY A 177 -8.30 -8.62 -9.70
N ILE A 178 -8.81 -9.24 -8.65
CA ILE A 178 -9.41 -8.54 -7.49
C ILE A 178 -8.34 -7.73 -6.74
N ALA A 179 -7.11 -8.22 -6.70
CA ALA A 179 -5.98 -7.49 -6.16
C ALA A 179 -4.85 -7.42 -7.20
N LEU A 180 -4.13 -6.31 -7.17
CA LEU A 180 -3.01 -5.98 -8.02
C LEU A 180 -1.75 -5.87 -7.16
N SER A 181 -0.71 -6.61 -7.53
CA SER A 181 0.64 -6.43 -7.01
C SER A 181 1.50 -5.81 -8.09
N LEU A 182 2.02 -4.63 -7.81
CA LEU A 182 3.01 -3.94 -8.64
C LEU A 182 4.36 -4.02 -7.94
N ILE A 183 5.35 -4.51 -8.64
CA ILE A 183 6.74 -4.53 -8.19
C ILE A 183 7.55 -3.77 -9.22
N HIS A 184 8.31 -2.79 -8.76
CA HIS A 184 9.16 -2.01 -9.63
C HIS A 184 10.54 -1.78 -9.02
N ILE A 185 11.54 -1.69 -9.89
CA ILE A 185 12.92 -1.35 -9.57
C ILE A 185 13.18 0.04 -10.14
N SER A 186 13.57 1.02 -9.33
CA SER A 186 14.09 2.28 -9.84
C SER A 186 15.51 2.03 -10.36
N GLU A 187 15.71 2.20 -11.66
CA GLU A 187 17.08 2.25 -12.21
C GLU A 187 17.64 3.67 -12.10
N PRO A 188 18.97 3.80 -12.02
CA PRO A 188 19.63 5.09 -11.86
C PRO A 188 19.48 5.99 -13.09
#